data_837efcd5357b40929796b0022fb8b039
#
_entry.id   837efcd5357b40929796b0022fb8b039
#
_cell.length_a   1.000
_cell.length_b   1.000
_cell.length_c   1.000
_cell.angle_alpha   90.00
_cell.angle_beta   90.00
_cell.angle_gamma   90.00
#
_symmetry.space_group_name_H-M   'P 1'
#
loop_
_entity.id
_entity.type
_entity.pdbx_description
1 polymer ?
#
loop_
_entity_poly.entity_id
_entity_poly.type
_entity_poly.pdbx_seq_one_letter_code
_entity_poly.pdbx_strand_id
1 'polypeptide(L)'
;DNSTAPDDSAAPDNSTAPDDSAAPDDSMVPPAPDSGSYFDVQYGRHGIDKETPFETRYFSVLLYQNGNVSTIDTGKIASVSTSEAGDYATSLYGKGKTKGFIDQYKYLSVSTTNTNGDNMVLYVFINCSKELMTIRTYALASIGISIIGLLVVFVLVCFFSKTVTKPMAESYEKQKRFITDASHEIKTPLTIIDANTEVLEMMEGENEWTVSIRKQIARLTSLTEKLVFLSRMDEDSTRLEMLEFNISDAILDTAMPFETVAESKGKTLDISVAPDINYTGSETNIRQMVSLLLDNAIKYSSENGSIRLNFSTNGKLKTLSVWNTVDEIETGKLDYLFERFYRIDKSRNSKTGGFGIGLSVVQVIVQAHNGKVTAKSEDGKSIEFTISL
;
A
#
# COMPACT_ATOMS: atom_id res chain seq x y z
N ASP A 1 -45.05 -19.95 -24.73
CA ASP A 1 -45.93 -19.04 -25.52
C ASP A 1 -45.09 -17.90 -26.06
N ASN A 2 -44.75 -18.02 -27.25
CA ASN A 2 -45.05 -17.24 -28.45
C ASN A 2 -44.69 -15.76 -28.34
N SER A 3 -43.84 -15.28 -29.13
CA SER A 3 -43.67 -15.08 -30.58
C SER A 3 -43.20 -13.66 -30.81
N THR A 4 -42.28 -13.47 -31.54
CA THR A 4 -42.05 -13.06 -32.94
C THR A 4 -41.24 -11.76 -33.02
N ALA A 5 -40.08 -11.86 -33.65
CA ALA A 5 -39.40 -10.75 -34.33
C ALA A 5 -40.16 -10.40 -35.64
N PRO A 6 -39.99 -9.20 -36.14
CA PRO A 6 -39.91 -9.05 -37.59
C PRO A 6 -38.58 -8.42 -38.03
N ASP A 7 -38.06 -9.08 -39.05
CA ASP A 7 -37.16 -8.73 -40.10
C ASP A 7 -37.76 -7.58 -40.94
N ASP A 8 -36.99 -6.57 -41.31
CA ASP A 8 -37.20 -5.86 -42.55
C ASP A 8 -35.94 -5.17 -43.08
N SER A 9 -35.47 -5.75 -44.13
CA SER A 9 -34.52 -5.26 -45.12
C SER A 9 -35.17 -4.14 -45.98
N ALA A 10 -34.45 -3.05 -46.21
CA ALA A 10 -34.43 -2.38 -47.52
C ALA A 10 -33.47 -1.21 -47.58
N ALA A 11 -32.40 -1.37 -48.30
CA ALA A 11 -31.64 -0.28 -48.91
C ALA A 11 -32.32 0.16 -50.21
N PRO A 12 -32.31 1.45 -50.56
CA PRO A 12 -32.39 1.81 -51.97
C PRO A 12 -31.04 2.41 -52.44
N ASP A 13 -30.55 1.77 -53.46
CA ASP A 13 -29.59 2.22 -54.47
C ASP A 13 -30.15 3.43 -55.22
N ASN A 14 -29.40 4.49 -55.40
CA ASN A 14 -29.63 5.44 -56.49
C ASN A 14 -28.34 6.16 -56.91
N SER A 15 -27.72 5.60 -57.92
CA SER A 15 -26.76 6.23 -58.78
C SER A 15 -27.42 7.29 -59.67
N THR A 16 -26.93 8.51 -59.65
CA THR A 16 -26.91 9.38 -60.85
C THR A 16 -25.91 10.54 -60.60
N ALA A 17 -24.81 10.47 -61.28
CA ALA A 17 -23.92 11.59 -61.55
C ALA A 17 -24.51 12.44 -62.72
N PRO A 18 -24.43 13.73 -62.70
CA PRO A 18 -24.36 14.53 -63.91
C PRO A 18 -22.97 15.01 -64.18
N ASP A 19 -22.53 14.68 -65.36
CA ASP A 19 -21.43 15.26 -66.13
C ASP A 19 -21.77 16.74 -66.51
N ASP A 20 -20.89 17.67 -66.15
CA ASP A 20 -20.88 18.98 -66.85
C ASP A 20 -19.46 19.56 -66.86
N SER A 21 -18.85 19.38 -68.01
CA SER A 21 -17.69 20.04 -68.47
C SER A 21 -18.00 21.47 -68.85
N ALA A 22 -17.43 22.47 -68.10
CA ALA A 22 -17.22 23.79 -68.64
C ALA A 22 -16.09 24.50 -67.86
N ALA A 23 -14.94 24.57 -68.49
CA ALA A 23 -13.87 25.42 -68.02
C ALA A 23 -14.19 26.89 -68.35
N PRO A 24 -14.03 27.83 -67.43
CA PRO A 24 -14.02 29.26 -67.80
C PRO A 24 -12.59 29.77 -68.05
N ASP A 25 -12.52 30.50 -69.08
CA ASP A 25 -11.51 31.29 -69.74
C ASP A 25 -10.51 32.00 -68.79
N ASP A 26 -9.27 31.79 -69.14
CA ASP A 26 -8.06 32.26 -68.45
C ASP A 26 -7.64 33.61 -69.09
N SER A 27 -8.22 34.70 -68.68
CA SER A 27 -7.72 36.03 -69.03
C SER A 27 -8.19 37.13 -68.11
N MET A 28 -7.45 37.36 -67.00
CA MET A 28 -7.18 38.64 -66.33
C MET A 28 -6.47 38.41 -65.02
N VAL A 29 -5.17 38.16 -65.09
CA VAL A 29 -4.28 38.27 -63.93
C VAL A 29 -3.52 39.60 -64.09
N PRO A 30 -3.62 40.52 -63.17
CA PRO A 30 -2.77 41.67 -63.17
C PRO A 30 -1.32 41.24 -62.85
N PRO A 31 -0.30 41.96 -63.44
CA PRO A 31 1.09 41.55 -63.26
C PRO A 31 1.53 41.67 -61.81
N ALA A 32 2.22 40.71 -61.33
CA ALA A 32 2.85 40.68 -60.02
C ALA A 32 3.92 41.80 -59.93
N PRO A 33 4.03 42.48 -58.79
CA PRO A 33 5.12 43.37 -58.54
C PRO A 33 6.42 42.58 -58.41
N ASP A 34 7.45 43.16 -59.08
CA ASP A 34 8.82 42.70 -59.26
C ASP A 34 9.43 42.13 -57.93
N SER A 35 9.87 40.89 -57.93
CA SER A 35 10.46 40.21 -56.81
C SER A 35 11.91 40.65 -56.60
N GLY A 36 12.09 41.69 -55.81
CA GLY A 36 13.36 41.93 -55.16
C GLY A 36 13.68 40.80 -54.17
N SER A 37 14.81 40.17 -54.38
CA SER A 37 15.36 39.07 -53.59
C SER A 37 15.20 39.25 -52.09
N TYR A 38 14.35 38.50 -51.45
CA TYR A 38 14.29 38.38 -50.01
C TYR A 38 14.61 36.96 -49.56
N PHE A 39 15.75 36.85 -48.92
CA PHE A 39 16.20 35.84 -47.97
C PHE A 39 15.44 34.51 -47.97
N ASP A 40 16.01 33.52 -48.64
CA ASP A 40 15.69 32.11 -48.43
C ASP A 40 16.26 31.69 -47.04
N VAL A 41 15.50 31.94 -45.99
CA VAL A 41 15.78 31.38 -44.65
C VAL A 41 15.13 30.03 -44.60
N GLN A 42 15.94 29.00 -44.77
CA GLN A 42 15.59 27.61 -44.62
C GLN A 42 15.11 27.33 -43.18
N TYR A 43 13.82 27.55 -42.94
CA TYR A 43 13.19 27.19 -41.66
C TYR A 43 12.80 25.73 -41.70
N GLY A 44 13.32 24.99 -40.70
CA GLY A 44 13.04 23.57 -40.48
C GLY A 44 11.54 23.26 -40.32
N ARG A 45 11.18 22.14 -40.85
CA ARG A 45 9.86 21.47 -40.86
C ARG A 45 9.08 21.58 -39.54
N HIS A 46 8.24 22.60 -39.41
CA HIS A 46 6.97 22.57 -38.67
C HIS A 46 6.07 23.61 -39.30
N GLY A 47 4.97 23.17 -39.91
CA GLY A 47 4.09 23.91 -40.79
C GLY A 47 3.75 25.33 -40.33
N ILE A 48 4.46 26.31 -40.90
CA ILE A 48 3.98 27.69 -40.91
C ILE A 48 3.03 27.76 -42.10
N ASP A 49 1.73 27.89 -41.79
CA ASP A 49 0.72 28.10 -42.81
C ASP A 49 1.01 29.43 -43.54
N LYS A 50 0.71 29.49 -44.85
CA LYS A 50 0.88 30.70 -45.67
C LYS A 50 0.10 31.89 -45.11
N GLU A 51 -0.95 31.65 -44.32
CA GLU A 51 -1.75 32.65 -43.64
C GLU A 51 -1.11 33.21 -42.35
N THR A 52 -0.15 32.49 -41.76
CA THR A 52 0.49 32.91 -40.50
C THR A 52 1.05 34.37 -40.52
N PRO A 53 1.68 34.84 -41.59
CA PRO A 53 2.18 36.25 -41.64
C PRO A 53 1.06 37.28 -41.65
N PHE A 54 -0.16 36.92 -42.05
CA PHE A 54 -1.31 37.83 -42.08
C PHE A 54 -2.09 37.84 -40.76
N GLU A 55 -2.05 36.77 -40.03
CA GLU A 55 -2.67 36.64 -38.68
C GLU A 55 -1.79 37.17 -37.55
N THR A 56 -0.47 37.17 -37.74
CA THR A 56 0.48 37.59 -36.70
C THR A 56 0.49 39.10 -36.55
N ARG A 57 0.10 39.59 -35.40
CA ARG A 57 0.20 41.01 -35.04
C ARG A 57 1.58 41.28 -34.47
N TYR A 58 2.32 42.17 -35.14
CA TYR A 58 3.66 42.52 -34.75
C TYR A 58 3.93 44.02 -34.98
N PHE A 59 4.96 44.51 -34.33
CA PHE A 59 5.58 45.82 -34.64
C PHE A 59 7.08 45.66 -34.62
N SER A 60 7.76 46.57 -35.29
CA SER A 60 9.21 46.58 -35.33
C SER A 60 9.77 47.98 -35.09
N VAL A 61 10.95 48.03 -34.50
CA VAL A 61 11.68 49.26 -34.19
C VAL A 61 13.12 49.08 -34.59
N LEU A 62 13.59 49.98 -35.42
CA LEU A 62 14.98 50.06 -35.88
C LEU A 62 15.70 51.10 -35.03
N LEU A 63 16.77 50.71 -34.37
CA LEU A 63 17.61 51.60 -33.56
C LEU A 63 18.98 51.77 -34.20
N TYR A 64 19.53 53.00 -34.12
CA TYR A 64 20.95 53.25 -34.37
C TYR A 64 21.80 52.61 -33.26
N GLN A 65 23.09 52.44 -33.52
CA GLN A 65 24.05 51.90 -32.55
C GLN A 65 24.21 52.79 -31.29
N ASN A 66 23.82 54.07 -31.34
CA ASN A 66 23.74 54.92 -30.15
C ASN A 66 22.45 54.76 -29.31
N GLY A 67 21.56 53.85 -29.70
CA GLY A 67 20.28 53.60 -29.02
C GLY A 67 19.15 54.54 -29.43
N ASN A 68 19.37 55.51 -30.34
CA ASN A 68 18.30 56.33 -30.79
C ASN A 68 17.42 55.63 -31.83
N VAL A 69 16.10 55.92 -31.78
CA VAL A 69 15.12 55.33 -32.69
C VAL A 69 15.35 55.96 -34.14
N SER A 70 15.44 55.02 -35.09
CA SER A 70 15.53 55.40 -36.52
C SER A 70 14.17 55.35 -37.19
N THR A 71 13.52 54.17 -37.11
CA THR A 71 12.24 53.93 -37.77
C THR A 71 11.39 53.02 -36.88
N ILE A 72 10.07 53.25 -36.82
CA ILE A 72 9.09 52.43 -36.13
C ILE A 72 8.02 52.05 -37.14
N ASP A 73 7.71 50.73 -37.19
CA ASP A 73 6.59 50.21 -37.97
C ASP A 73 5.57 49.55 -37.02
N THR A 74 4.42 50.19 -36.89
CA THR A 74 3.27 49.70 -36.13
C THR A 74 2.07 49.36 -37.02
N GLY A 75 2.27 49.27 -38.34
CA GLY A 75 1.18 49.11 -39.32
C GLY A 75 0.43 47.77 -39.20
N LYS A 76 1.01 46.78 -38.51
CA LYS A 76 0.38 45.45 -38.28
C LYS A 76 -0.23 45.28 -36.89
N ILE A 77 -0.27 46.34 -36.08
CA ILE A 77 -0.79 46.27 -34.70
C ILE A 77 -1.47 47.59 -34.31
N ALA A 78 -2.62 47.49 -33.68
CA ALA A 78 -3.38 48.65 -33.21
C ALA A 78 -3.23 48.92 -31.70
N SER A 79 -2.68 47.95 -30.94
CA SER A 79 -2.63 48.00 -29.46
C SER A 79 -1.38 48.69 -28.91
N VAL A 80 -0.50 49.21 -29.77
CA VAL A 80 0.74 49.92 -29.38
C VAL A 80 0.87 51.20 -30.17
N SER A 81 1.07 52.29 -29.48
CA SER A 81 1.41 53.58 -30.11
C SER A 81 2.87 53.59 -30.58
N THR A 82 3.17 54.47 -31.53
CA THR A 82 4.56 54.65 -32.02
C THR A 82 5.52 55.05 -30.88
N SER A 83 5.05 55.83 -29.91
CA SER A 83 5.85 56.21 -28.74
C SER A 83 6.18 55.02 -27.85
N GLU A 84 5.16 54.21 -27.49
CA GLU A 84 5.33 53.01 -26.64
C GLU A 84 6.24 51.97 -27.31
N ALA A 85 6.13 51.80 -28.64
CA ALA A 85 7.00 50.89 -29.39
C ALA A 85 8.48 51.33 -29.29
N GLY A 86 8.74 52.63 -29.40
CA GLY A 86 10.06 53.21 -29.22
C GLY A 86 10.61 53.01 -27.80
N ASP A 87 9.77 53.22 -26.77
CA ASP A 87 10.14 53.05 -25.36
C ASP A 87 10.48 51.57 -25.03
N TYR A 88 9.73 50.64 -25.57
CA TYR A 88 10.05 49.21 -25.42
C TYR A 88 11.43 48.88 -26.00
N ALA A 89 11.70 49.28 -27.22
CA ALA A 89 12.96 48.97 -27.89
C ALA A 89 14.17 49.63 -27.21
N THR A 90 14.07 50.90 -26.85
CA THR A 90 15.15 51.63 -26.16
C THR A 90 15.43 51.10 -24.77
N SER A 91 14.39 50.73 -24.03
CA SER A 91 14.55 50.07 -22.71
C SER A 91 15.28 48.73 -22.81
N LEU A 92 14.97 47.93 -23.83
CA LEU A 92 15.61 46.63 -24.04
C LEU A 92 17.05 46.77 -24.55
N TYR A 93 17.28 47.72 -25.42
CA TYR A 93 18.62 48.04 -25.92
C TYR A 93 19.54 48.48 -24.78
N GLY A 94 19.09 49.41 -23.94
CA GLY A 94 19.84 49.86 -22.76
C GLY A 94 20.17 48.74 -21.75
N LYS A 95 19.36 47.67 -21.73
CA LYS A 95 19.60 46.47 -20.91
C LYS A 95 20.41 45.37 -21.62
N GLY A 96 20.81 45.56 -22.86
CA GLY A 96 21.55 44.59 -23.67
C GLY A 96 20.78 43.27 -23.94
N LYS A 97 19.44 43.30 -23.90
CA LYS A 97 18.61 42.13 -24.11
C LYS A 97 18.26 41.93 -25.57
N THR A 98 18.55 40.72 -26.08
CA THR A 98 18.35 40.38 -27.49
C THR A 98 17.09 39.56 -27.76
N LYS A 99 16.57 38.87 -26.77
CA LYS A 99 15.33 38.03 -26.87
C LYS A 99 14.63 37.89 -25.53
N GLY A 100 13.33 37.68 -25.55
CA GLY A 100 12.54 37.46 -24.34
C GLY A 100 11.08 37.87 -24.49
N PHE A 101 10.49 38.22 -23.36
CA PHE A 101 9.15 38.79 -23.26
C PHE A 101 9.21 40.16 -22.57
N ILE A 102 8.37 41.06 -23.02
CA ILE A 102 8.05 42.32 -22.36
C ILE A 102 6.52 42.47 -22.42
N ASP A 103 5.88 42.54 -21.27
CA ASP A 103 4.41 42.48 -21.14
C ASP A 103 3.81 41.31 -21.94
N GLN A 104 2.99 41.59 -22.93
CA GLN A 104 2.34 40.60 -23.79
C GLN A 104 3.09 40.33 -25.11
N TYR A 105 4.27 40.95 -25.27
CA TYR A 105 5.04 40.86 -26.50
C TYR A 105 6.28 39.96 -26.32
N LYS A 106 6.43 39.03 -27.24
CA LYS A 106 7.69 38.29 -27.41
C LYS A 106 8.57 39.06 -28.36
N TYR A 107 9.81 39.32 -28.01
CA TYR A 107 10.72 40.09 -28.83
C TYR A 107 11.99 39.34 -29.20
N LEU A 108 12.53 39.74 -30.36
CA LEU A 108 13.84 39.32 -30.86
C LEU A 108 14.54 40.54 -31.45
N SER A 109 15.83 40.72 -31.18
CA SER A 109 16.66 41.73 -31.86
C SER A 109 17.63 41.07 -32.82
N VAL A 110 17.84 41.72 -33.95
CA VAL A 110 18.76 41.30 -35.00
C VAL A 110 19.62 42.51 -35.38
N SER A 111 20.94 42.34 -35.41
CA SER A 111 21.85 43.38 -35.93
C SER A 111 21.76 43.42 -37.46
N THR A 112 21.62 44.61 -38.00
CA THR A 112 21.54 44.86 -39.44
C THR A 112 22.42 46.04 -39.81
N THR A 113 22.67 46.29 -41.11
CA THR A 113 23.42 47.45 -41.64
C THR A 113 22.54 48.21 -42.58
N ASN A 114 22.59 49.55 -42.50
CA ASN A 114 21.95 50.44 -43.44
C ASN A 114 22.68 50.42 -44.78
N THR A 115 22.03 50.92 -45.83
CA THR A 115 22.62 51.11 -47.16
C THR A 115 23.89 52.03 -47.17
N ASN A 116 24.05 52.84 -46.14
CA ASN A 116 25.22 53.70 -45.92
C ASN A 116 26.36 53.00 -45.12
N GLY A 117 26.18 51.70 -44.71
CA GLY A 117 27.16 50.96 -43.94
C GLY A 117 27.08 51.16 -42.42
N ASP A 118 26.08 51.87 -41.88
CA ASP A 118 25.92 52.07 -40.44
C ASP A 118 25.29 50.86 -39.78
N ASN A 119 25.85 50.43 -38.65
CA ASN A 119 25.30 49.34 -37.86
C ASN A 119 24.02 49.76 -37.12
N MET A 120 22.99 48.97 -37.25
CA MET A 120 21.68 49.22 -36.66
C MET A 120 21.19 47.92 -35.94
N VAL A 121 20.22 48.06 -35.05
CA VAL A 121 19.59 46.95 -34.37
C VAL A 121 18.08 46.97 -34.61
N LEU A 122 17.56 45.93 -35.24
CA LEU A 122 16.13 45.75 -35.47
C LEU A 122 15.55 44.93 -34.34
N TYR A 123 14.59 45.48 -33.60
CA TYR A 123 13.74 44.77 -32.65
C TYR A 123 12.41 44.46 -33.33
N VAL A 124 12.01 43.17 -33.28
CA VAL A 124 10.70 42.71 -33.75
C VAL A 124 9.93 42.17 -32.54
N PHE A 125 8.72 42.68 -32.38
CA PHE A 125 7.83 42.33 -31.26
C PHE A 125 6.57 41.65 -31.80
N ILE A 126 6.26 40.46 -31.29
CA ILE A 126 5.08 39.69 -31.69
C ILE A 126 4.10 39.71 -30.52
N ASN A 127 2.85 40.01 -30.79
CA ASN A 127 1.78 39.99 -29.78
C ASN A 127 1.37 38.55 -29.48
N CYS A 128 1.60 38.12 -28.25
CA CYS A 128 1.23 36.80 -27.74
C CYS A 128 0.05 36.85 -26.76
N SER A 129 -0.73 37.94 -26.77
CA SER A 129 -1.83 38.12 -25.80
C SER A 129 -2.90 37.06 -25.90
N LYS A 130 -3.27 36.60 -27.12
CA LYS A 130 -4.26 35.52 -27.33
C LYS A 130 -3.77 34.17 -26.76
N GLU A 131 -2.51 33.86 -27.08
CA GLU A 131 -1.86 32.63 -26.62
C GLU A 131 -1.76 32.58 -25.08
N LEU A 132 -1.32 33.68 -24.49
CA LEU A 132 -1.22 33.82 -23.03
C LEU A 132 -2.59 33.74 -22.37
N MET A 133 -3.60 34.38 -22.95
CA MET A 133 -4.99 34.33 -22.43
C MET A 133 -5.54 32.93 -22.54
N THR A 134 -5.30 32.22 -23.64
CA THR A 134 -5.70 30.84 -23.87
C THR A 134 -5.04 29.90 -22.86
N ILE A 135 -3.73 30.00 -22.67
CA ILE A 135 -2.98 29.20 -21.69
C ILE A 135 -3.52 29.44 -20.27
N ARG A 136 -3.77 30.70 -19.89
CA ARG A 136 -4.33 31.07 -18.59
C ARG A 136 -5.71 30.47 -18.39
N THR A 137 -6.57 30.51 -19.40
CA THR A 137 -7.93 29.95 -19.33
C THR A 137 -7.89 28.43 -19.14
N TYR A 138 -7.08 27.72 -19.93
CA TYR A 138 -6.90 26.28 -19.79
C TYR A 138 -6.27 25.89 -18.45
N ALA A 139 -5.29 26.65 -17.98
CA ALA A 139 -4.68 26.41 -16.67
C ALA A 139 -5.71 26.56 -15.53
N LEU A 140 -6.49 27.62 -15.55
CA LEU A 140 -7.55 27.83 -14.54
C LEU A 140 -8.64 26.75 -14.61
N ALA A 141 -9.08 26.36 -15.81
CA ALA A 141 -10.04 25.28 -16.00
C ALA A 141 -9.50 23.93 -15.49
N SER A 142 -8.25 23.61 -15.81
CA SER A 142 -7.57 22.40 -15.36
C SER A 142 -7.44 22.34 -13.83
N ILE A 143 -7.05 23.45 -13.21
CA ILE A 143 -6.98 23.57 -11.73
C ILE A 143 -8.37 23.37 -11.12
N GLY A 144 -9.40 24.01 -11.69
CA GLY A 144 -10.78 23.87 -11.22
C GLY A 144 -11.28 22.43 -11.27
N ILE A 145 -11.08 21.73 -12.38
CA ILE A 145 -11.45 20.32 -12.54
C ILE A 145 -10.69 19.43 -11.54
N SER A 146 -9.40 19.71 -11.36
CA SER A 146 -8.57 18.94 -10.41
C SER A 146 -9.04 19.09 -8.96
N ILE A 147 -9.40 20.32 -8.56
CA ILE A 147 -9.92 20.59 -7.20
C ILE A 147 -11.25 19.87 -6.99
N ILE A 148 -12.18 19.93 -7.97
CA ILE A 148 -13.47 19.24 -7.91
C ILE A 148 -13.25 17.72 -7.80
N GLY A 149 -12.38 17.15 -8.63
CA GLY A 149 -12.05 15.72 -8.59
C GLY A 149 -11.50 15.28 -7.23
N LEU A 150 -10.59 16.08 -6.65
CA LEU A 150 -10.00 15.82 -5.33
C LEU A 150 -11.06 15.88 -4.21
N LEU A 151 -12.00 16.83 -4.31
CA LEU A 151 -13.11 16.97 -3.36
C LEU A 151 -14.08 15.78 -3.44
N VAL A 152 -14.41 15.30 -4.63
CA VAL A 152 -15.24 14.10 -4.83
C VAL A 152 -14.57 12.87 -4.20
N VAL A 153 -13.28 12.65 -4.48
CA VAL A 153 -12.53 11.53 -3.89
C VAL A 153 -12.50 11.65 -2.36
N PHE A 154 -12.26 12.84 -1.82
CA PHE A 154 -12.27 13.07 -0.38
C PHE A 154 -13.62 12.72 0.26
N VAL A 155 -14.73 13.17 -0.33
CA VAL A 155 -16.08 12.85 0.14
C VAL A 155 -16.35 11.35 0.10
N LEU A 156 -15.96 10.67 -0.99
CA LEU A 156 -16.09 9.22 -1.11
C LEU A 156 -15.29 8.48 -0.03
N VAL A 157 -14.04 8.87 0.21
CA VAL A 157 -13.20 8.27 1.26
C VAL A 157 -13.84 8.46 2.64
N CYS A 158 -14.33 9.66 2.96
CA CYS A 158 -15.03 9.93 4.21
C CYS A 158 -16.30 9.10 4.35
N PHE A 159 -17.07 8.95 3.29
CA PHE A 159 -18.30 8.14 3.26
C PHE A 159 -18.00 6.66 3.49
N PHE A 160 -17.06 6.09 2.74
CA PHE A 160 -16.65 4.68 2.89
C PHE A 160 -16.04 4.41 4.26
N SER A 161 -15.20 5.32 4.76
CA SER A 161 -14.60 5.19 6.09
C SER A 161 -15.65 5.09 7.19
N LYS A 162 -16.66 5.96 7.16
CA LYS A 162 -17.75 5.93 8.16
C LYS A 162 -18.69 4.74 7.99
N THR A 163 -18.99 4.36 6.75
CA THR A 163 -20.03 3.36 6.45
C THR A 163 -19.54 1.93 6.53
N VAL A 164 -18.26 1.68 6.21
CA VAL A 164 -17.70 0.32 6.15
C VAL A 164 -16.74 0.06 7.32
N THR A 165 -15.78 0.93 7.54
CA THR A 165 -14.71 0.68 8.52
C THR A 165 -15.22 0.74 9.96
N LYS A 166 -16.05 1.72 10.29
CA LYS A 166 -16.57 1.89 11.65
C LYS A 166 -17.46 0.73 12.12
N PRO A 167 -18.48 0.26 11.35
CA PRO A 167 -19.30 -0.89 11.75
C PRO A 167 -18.48 -2.17 11.88
N MET A 168 -17.46 -2.34 11.07
CA MET A 168 -16.58 -3.50 11.11
C MET A 168 -15.76 -3.53 12.41
N ALA A 169 -15.19 -2.40 12.80
CA ALA A 169 -14.49 -2.24 14.07
C ALA A 169 -15.44 -2.46 15.28
N GLU A 170 -16.64 -1.88 15.25
CA GLU A 170 -17.65 -2.08 16.30
C GLU A 170 -18.11 -3.54 16.41
N SER A 171 -18.27 -4.24 15.28
CA SER A 171 -18.63 -5.66 15.27
C SER A 171 -17.52 -6.53 15.88
N TYR A 172 -16.27 -6.22 15.55
CA TYR A 172 -15.12 -6.90 16.10
C TYR A 172 -15.03 -6.72 17.64
N GLU A 173 -15.20 -5.49 18.10
CA GLU A 173 -15.24 -5.18 19.54
C GLU A 173 -16.40 -5.88 20.28
N LYS A 174 -17.58 -5.95 19.68
CA LYS A 174 -18.73 -6.69 20.25
C LYS A 174 -18.44 -8.18 20.32
N GLN A 175 -17.87 -8.77 19.28
CA GLN A 175 -17.50 -10.18 19.26
C GLN A 175 -16.51 -10.52 20.37
N LYS A 176 -15.56 -9.65 20.61
CA LYS A 176 -14.55 -9.78 21.63
C LYS A 176 -15.12 -9.71 23.06
N ARG A 177 -15.92 -8.67 23.34
CA ARG A 177 -16.62 -8.57 24.63
C ARG A 177 -17.47 -9.81 24.87
N PHE A 178 -18.20 -10.28 23.86
CA PHE A 178 -18.99 -11.50 23.95
C PHE A 178 -18.15 -12.71 24.35
N ILE A 179 -16.95 -12.90 23.77
CA ILE A 179 -16.05 -14.00 24.14
C ILE A 179 -15.60 -13.88 25.60
N THR A 180 -15.25 -12.66 26.05
CA THR A 180 -14.82 -12.44 27.43
C THR A 180 -15.95 -12.68 28.42
N ASP A 181 -17.13 -12.12 28.17
CA ASP A 181 -18.30 -12.24 29.04
C ASP A 181 -18.79 -13.71 29.09
N ALA A 182 -18.94 -14.36 27.93
CA ALA A 182 -19.31 -15.78 27.85
C ALA A 182 -18.31 -16.66 28.60
N SER A 183 -17.03 -16.34 28.56
CA SER A 183 -16.01 -17.11 29.28
C SER A 183 -16.12 -16.98 30.78
N HIS A 184 -16.46 -15.79 31.30
CA HIS A 184 -16.75 -15.63 32.73
C HIS A 184 -18.02 -16.36 33.15
N GLU A 185 -19.08 -16.30 32.32
CA GLU A 185 -20.33 -17.02 32.58
C GLU A 185 -20.20 -18.56 32.49
N ILE A 186 -19.23 -19.09 31.74
CA ILE A 186 -18.90 -20.50 31.66
C ILE A 186 -18.02 -20.94 32.83
N LYS A 187 -17.10 -20.09 33.31
CA LYS A 187 -16.19 -20.45 34.41
C LYS A 187 -16.93 -20.75 35.70
N THR A 188 -17.95 -19.97 36.03
CA THR A 188 -18.74 -20.10 37.25
C THR A 188 -19.43 -21.48 37.36
N PRO A 189 -20.23 -21.95 36.38
CA PRO A 189 -20.85 -23.29 36.47
C PRO A 189 -19.82 -24.42 36.46
N LEU A 190 -18.69 -24.26 35.73
CA LEU A 190 -17.62 -25.26 35.76
C LEU A 190 -17.01 -25.41 37.17
N THR A 191 -16.79 -24.29 37.87
CA THR A 191 -16.29 -24.31 39.24
C THR A 191 -17.28 -25.00 40.20
N ILE A 192 -18.59 -24.79 40.01
CA ILE A 192 -19.63 -25.44 40.81
C ILE A 192 -19.67 -26.94 40.54
N ILE A 193 -19.57 -27.36 39.27
CA ILE A 193 -19.54 -28.79 38.92
C ILE A 193 -18.29 -29.46 39.47
N ASP A 194 -17.13 -28.79 39.45
CA ASP A 194 -15.87 -29.28 40.02
C ASP A 194 -16.00 -29.49 41.52
N ALA A 195 -16.52 -28.50 42.25
CA ALA A 195 -16.75 -28.56 43.67
C ALA A 195 -17.74 -29.70 44.04
N ASN A 196 -18.84 -29.84 43.28
CA ASN A 196 -19.80 -30.95 43.53
C ASN A 196 -19.18 -32.33 43.25
N THR A 197 -18.31 -32.44 42.24
CA THR A 197 -17.58 -33.66 41.94
C THR A 197 -16.61 -34.00 43.04
N GLU A 198 -15.92 -33.01 43.63
CA GLU A 198 -15.04 -33.17 44.75
C GLU A 198 -15.81 -33.67 46.02
N VAL A 199 -16.98 -33.11 46.28
CA VAL A 199 -17.86 -33.61 47.39
C VAL A 199 -18.29 -35.05 47.16
N LEU A 200 -18.64 -35.41 45.94
CA LEU A 200 -18.99 -36.81 45.61
C LEU A 200 -17.81 -37.76 45.84
N GLU A 201 -16.59 -37.38 45.44
CA GLU A 201 -15.37 -38.13 45.68
C GLU A 201 -15.06 -38.29 47.19
N MET A 202 -15.33 -37.24 47.97
CA MET A 202 -15.18 -37.31 49.42
C MET A 202 -16.19 -38.26 50.10
N MET A 203 -17.44 -38.36 49.56
CA MET A 203 -18.51 -39.19 50.12
C MET A 203 -18.47 -40.65 49.68
N GLU A 204 -18.17 -40.90 48.41
CA GLU A 204 -18.28 -42.22 47.77
C GLU A 204 -16.93 -42.79 47.30
N GLY A 205 -15.85 -41.99 47.42
CA GLY A 205 -14.55 -42.33 46.88
C GLY A 205 -14.41 -41.95 45.39
N GLU A 206 -13.17 -41.89 44.94
CA GLU A 206 -12.83 -41.66 43.54
C GLU A 206 -13.26 -42.84 42.67
N ASN A 207 -13.96 -42.58 41.56
CA ASN A 207 -14.38 -43.57 40.59
C ASN A 207 -14.12 -43.06 39.16
N GLU A 208 -14.23 -43.97 38.18
CA GLU A 208 -13.94 -43.65 36.78
C GLU A 208 -14.80 -42.51 36.22
N TRP A 209 -16.02 -42.32 36.72
CA TRP A 209 -16.94 -41.28 36.30
C TRP A 209 -16.51 -39.90 36.83
N THR A 210 -16.17 -39.83 38.14
CA THR A 210 -15.71 -38.58 38.75
C THR A 210 -14.38 -38.12 38.16
N VAL A 211 -13.44 -39.06 37.93
CA VAL A 211 -12.18 -38.79 37.20
C VAL A 211 -12.44 -38.25 35.79
N SER A 212 -13.39 -38.88 35.07
CA SER A 212 -13.78 -38.46 33.74
C SER A 212 -14.38 -37.03 33.75
N ILE A 213 -15.29 -36.75 34.69
CA ILE A 213 -15.92 -35.42 34.84
C ILE A 213 -14.85 -34.36 35.13
N ARG A 214 -13.98 -34.57 36.11
CA ARG A 214 -12.87 -33.63 36.42
C ARG A 214 -11.97 -33.37 35.22
N LYS A 215 -11.64 -34.42 34.47
CA LYS A 215 -10.85 -34.25 33.23
C LYS A 215 -11.55 -33.37 32.19
N GLN A 216 -12.89 -33.47 32.03
CA GLN A 216 -13.64 -32.62 31.13
C GLN A 216 -13.73 -31.18 31.66
N ILE A 217 -13.92 -30.99 32.97
CA ILE A 217 -13.93 -29.66 33.59
C ILE A 217 -12.58 -28.96 33.37
N ALA A 218 -11.48 -29.62 33.71
CA ALA A 218 -10.13 -29.06 33.50
C ALA A 218 -9.88 -28.69 32.02
N ARG A 219 -10.39 -29.54 31.10
CA ARG A 219 -10.30 -29.31 29.67
C ARG A 219 -11.09 -28.05 29.23
N LEU A 220 -12.34 -27.90 29.71
CA LEU A 220 -13.18 -26.74 29.38
C LEU A 220 -12.64 -25.47 30.01
N THR A 221 -12.15 -25.50 31.25
CA THR A 221 -11.51 -24.36 31.90
C THR A 221 -10.29 -23.88 31.12
N SER A 222 -9.39 -24.80 30.73
CA SER A 222 -8.22 -24.45 29.90
C SER A 222 -8.62 -23.87 28.55
N LEU A 223 -9.69 -24.36 27.92
CA LEU A 223 -10.20 -23.80 26.67
C LEU A 223 -10.65 -22.33 26.87
N THR A 224 -11.46 -22.12 27.90
CA THR A 224 -12.04 -20.81 28.23
C THR A 224 -10.93 -19.77 28.51
N GLU A 225 -9.93 -20.16 29.31
CA GLU A 225 -8.77 -19.31 29.61
C GLU A 225 -7.97 -18.92 28.38
N LYS A 226 -7.73 -19.89 27.47
CA LYS A 226 -7.03 -19.61 26.19
C LYS A 226 -7.84 -18.69 25.29
N LEU A 227 -9.18 -18.82 25.26
CA LEU A 227 -10.06 -17.94 24.48
C LEU A 227 -10.06 -16.51 25.04
N VAL A 228 -10.14 -16.34 26.37
CA VAL A 228 -10.03 -15.02 27.02
C VAL A 228 -8.68 -14.39 26.74
N PHE A 229 -7.60 -15.18 26.85
CA PHE A 229 -6.26 -14.71 26.58
C PHE A 229 -6.15 -14.16 25.15
N LEU A 230 -6.59 -14.93 24.14
CA LEU A 230 -6.58 -14.49 22.74
C LEU A 230 -7.43 -13.23 22.52
N SER A 231 -8.60 -13.16 23.16
CA SER A 231 -9.49 -12.01 23.07
C SER A 231 -8.85 -10.73 23.64
N ARG A 232 -8.14 -10.85 24.76
CA ARG A 232 -7.47 -9.72 25.42
C ARG A 232 -6.22 -9.25 24.67
N MET A 233 -5.44 -10.19 24.13
CA MET A 233 -4.19 -9.87 23.43
C MET A 233 -4.38 -9.24 22.05
N ASP A 234 -5.58 -9.31 21.48
CA ASP A 234 -5.96 -8.57 20.26
C ASP A 234 -6.14 -7.06 20.54
N GLU A 235 -6.01 -6.59 21.78
CA GLU A 235 -6.02 -5.17 22.13
C GLU A 235 -4.63 -4.55 21.99
N ASP A 236 -4.48 -3.59 21.06
CA ASP A 236 -3.33 -2.68 21.02
C ASP A 236 -3.11 -1.92 22.35
N SER A 237 -4.15 -1.90 23.21
CA SER A 237 -4.14 -1.26 24.52
C SER A 237 -3.66 -2.15 25.66
N THR A 238 -3.57 -3.47 25.49
CA THR A 238 -3.01 -4.34 26.52
C THR A 238 -1.49 -4.23 26.49
N ARG A 239 -0.97 -3.16 27.07
CA ARG A 239 0.48 -3.02 27.28
C ARG A 239 0.90 -4.14 28.21
N LEU A 240 1.56 -5.15 27.64
CA LEU A 240 2.28 -6.13 28.45
C LEU A 240 3.27 -5.39 29.34
N GLU A 241 3.36 -5.79 30.57
CA GLU A 241 4.41 -5.30 31.45
C GLU A 241 5.75 -5.86 30.96
N MET A 242 6.49 -5.01 30.26
CA MET A 242 7.78 -5.34 29.67
C MET A 242 8.87 -5.01 30.67
N LEU A 243 9.36 -6.00 31.38
CA LEU A 243 10.45 -5.89 32.36
C LEU A 243 11.69 -6.61 31.85
N GLU A 244 12.86 -6.20 32.34
CA GLU A 244 14.08 -6.93 32.10
C GLU A 244 14.17 -8.12 33.03
N PHE A 245 14.40 -9.33 32.48
CA PHE A 245 14.58 -10.57 33.23
C PHE A 245 15.56 -11.51 32.50
N ASN A 246 16.07 -12.51 33.24
CA ASN A 246 16.90 -13.56 32.65
C ASN A 246 16.00 -14.57 31.90
N ILE A 247 15.98 -14.47 30.56
CA ILE A 247 15.16 -15.34 29.72
C ILE A 247 15.68 -16.79 29.70
N SER A 248 17.00 -16.98 29.90
CA SER A 248 17.59 -18.32 29.98
C SER A 248 17.02 -19.11 31.17
N ASP A 249 16.98 -18.49 32.33
CA ASP A 249 16.40 -19.09 33.54
C ASP A 249 14.90 -19.32 33.37
N ALA A 250 14.18 -18.35 32.82
CA ALA A 250 12.75 -18.51 32.59
C ALA A 250 12.41 -19.67 31.65
N ILE A 251 13.20 -19.89 30.59
CA ILE A 251 13.03 -21.01 29.66
C ILE A 251 13.39 -22.32 30.35
N LEU A 252 14.55 -22.37 31.03
CA LEU A 252 15.04 -23.56 31.67
C LEU A 252 14.10 -24.07 32.77
N ASP A 253 13.72 -23.17 33.71
CA ASP A 253 12.77 -23.49 34.80
C ASP A 253 11.43 -24.00 34.26
N THR A 254 10.98 -23.46 33.15
CA THR A 254 9.72 -23.88 32.52
C THR A 254 9.88 -25.22 31.81
N ALA A 255 11.03 -25.51 31.20
CA ALA A 255 11.25 -26.71 30.40
C ALA A 255 11.59 -27.96 31.26
N MET A 256 12.36 -27.80 32.34
CA MET A 256 12.81 -28.92 33.16
C MET A 256 11.68 -29.86 33.66
N PRO A 257 10.53 -29.38 34.16
CA PRO A 257 9.46 -30.26 34.58
C PRO A 257 8.89 -31.14 33.45
N PHE A 258 9.05 -30.71 32.19
CA PHE A 258 8.56 -31.48 31.05
C PHE A 258 9.45 -32.68 30.70
N GLU A 259 10.68 -32.79 31.22
CA GLU A 259 11.51 -34.00 31.07
C GLU A 259 10.81 -35.20 31.69
N THR A 260 10.38 -35.07 32.94
CA THR A 260 9.63 -36.14 33.63
C THR A 260 8.31 -36.48 32.92
N VAL A 261 7.63 -35.46 32.40
CA VAL A 261 6.37 -35.67 31.62
C VAL A 261 6.66 -36.43 30.32
N ALA A 262 7.73 -36.08 29.61
CA ALA A 262 8.13 -36.77 28.39
C ALA A 262 8.51 -38.24 28.67
N GLU A 263 9.35 -38.47 29.67
CA GLU A 263 9.75 -39.81 30.12
C GLU A 263 8.54 -40.70 30.51
N SER A 264 7.58 -40.13 31.22
CA SER A 264 6.36 -40.89 31.62
C SER A 264 5.52 -41.33 30.42
N LYS A 265 5.73 -40.67 29.24
CA LYS A 265 5.09 -41.03 27.96
C LYS A 265 6.03 -41.79 27.02
N GLY A 266 7.19 -42.27 27.50
CA GLY A 266 8.16 -43.01 26.71
C GLY A 266 8.90 -42.16 25.68
N LYS A 267 8.98 -40.83 25.88
CA LYS A 267 9.62 -39.87 24.95
C LYS A 267 10.89 -39.27 25.56
N THR A 268 11.81 -38.86 24.72
CA THR A 268 13.04 -38.18 25.13
C THR A 268 12.92 -36.68 24.91
N LEU A 269 13.30 -35.87 25.89
CA LEU A 269 13.41 -34.42 25.78
C LEU A 269 14.84 -33.99 26.04
N ASP A 270 15.45 -33.31 25.08
CA ASP A 270 16.78 -32.71 25.17
C ASP A 270 16.65 -31.21 25.26
N ILE A 271 17.23 -30.60 26.31
CA ILE A 271 17.12 -29.17 26.59
C ILE A 271 18.51 -28.54 26.50
N SER A 272 18.68 -27.61 25.57
CA SER A 272 19.92 -26.83 25.37
C SER A 272 19.59 -25.35 25.44
N VAL A 273 19.98 -24.68 26.50
CA VAL A 273 19.70 -23.24 26.74
C VAL A 273 21.01 -22.50 26.96
N ALA A 274 21.26 -21.50 26.12
CA ALA A 274 22.40 -20.60 26.31
C ALA A 274 22.23 -19.82 27.62
N PRO A 275 23.23 -19.81 28.53
CA PRO A 275 23.11 -19.23 29.86
C PRO A 275 23.15 -17.69 29.84
N ASP A 276 22.65 -17.09 30.93
CA ASP A 276 22.81 -15.67 31.29
C ASP A 276 22.39 -14.65 30.22
N ILE A 277 21.28 -14.93 29.52
CA ILE A 277 20.74 -13.99 28.52
C ILE A 277 19.64 -13.19 29.14
N ASN A 278 19.79 -11.85 29.18
CA ASN A 278 18.74 -10.92 29.57
C ASN A 278 17.84 -10.53 28.39
N TYR A 279 16.58 -10.33 28.69
CA TYR A 279 15.55 -9.92 27.73
C TYR A 279 14.55 -8.97 28.38
N THR A 280 14.10 -7.96 27.62
CA THR A 280 13.02 -7.07 28.03
C THR A 280 11.70 -7.55 27.43
N GLY A 281 10.82 -8.08 28.28
CA GLY A 281 9.58 -8.68 27.83
C GLY A 281 8.69 -9.06 29.00
N SER A 282 7.59 -9.77 28.72
CA SER A 282 6.74 -10.35 29.76
C SER A 282 7.17 -11.78 30.09
N GLU A 283 7.83 -11.94 31.22
CA GLU A 283 8.32 -13.25 31.68
C GLU A 283 7.21 -14.31 31.73
N THR A 284 6.04 -13.92 32.26
CA THR A 284 4.88 -14.83 32.38
C THR A 284 4.45 -15.33 31.00
N ASN A 285 4.41 -14.46 29.98
CA ASN A 285 4.00 -14.85 28.65
C ASN A 285 5.08 -15.69 27.94
N ILE A 286 6.35 -15.40 28.17
CA ILE A 286 7.45 -16.24 27.65
C ILE A 286 7.39 -17.65 28.26
N ARG A 287 7.20 -17.77 29.58
CA ARG A 287 7.01 -19.06 30.25
C ARG A 287 5.78 -19.81 29.70
N GLN A 288 4.67 -19.12 29.47
CA GLN A 288 3.47 -19.69 28.87
C GLN A 288 3.72 -20.20 27.43
N MET A 289 4.44 -19.42 26.63
CA MET A 289 4.83 -19.80 25.27
C MET A 289 5.66 -21.09 25.25
N VAL A 290 6.69 -21.17 26.10
CA VAL A 290 7.54 -22.38 26.24
C VAL A 290 6.70 -23.58 26.64
N SER A 291 5.84 -23.43 27.64
CA SER A 291 4.95 -24.50 28.11
C SER A 291 4.01 -25.00 27.00
N LEU A 292 3.41 -24.11 26.22
CA LEU A 292 2.52 -24.47 25.11
C LEU A 292 3.25 -25.21 23.99
N LEU A 293 4.49 -24.81 23.66
CA LEU A 293 5.31 -25.47 22.65
C LEU A 293 5.72 -26.87 23.09
N LEU A 294 6.16 -27.04 24.35
CA LEU A 294 6.56 -28.33 24.90
C LEU A 294 5.35 -29.29 25.07
N ASP A 295 4.20 -28.78 25.56
CA ASP A 295 2.95 -29.58 25.62
C ASP A 295 2.56 -30.04 24.22
N ASN A 296 2.66 -29.16 23.21
CA ASN A 296 2.39 -29.51 21.82
C ASN A 296 3.35 -30.61 21.32
N ALA A 297 4.66 -30.42 21.55
CA ALA A 297 5.69 -31.34 21.11
C ALA A 297 5.49 -32.76 21.78
N ILE A 298 5.26 -32.81 23.09
CA ILE A 298 5.02 -34.06 23.81
C ILE A 298 3.74 -34.76 23.33
N LYS A 299 2.73 -33.98 22.97
CA LYS A 299 1.43 -34.51 22.58
C LYS A 299 1.42 -35.09 21.17
N TYR A 300 2.12 -34.45 20.26
CA TYR A 300 2.09 -34.82 18.85
C TYR A 300 3.34 -35.53 18.33
N SER A 301 4.37 -35.70 19.17
CA SER A 301 5.51 -36.56 18.80
C SER A 301 5.07 -38.02 18.67
N SER A 302 5.72 -38.74 17.75
CA SER A 302 5.55 -40.17 17.51
C SER A 302 5.78 -41.00 18.80
N GLU A 303 5.33 -42.26 18.81
CA GLU A 303 5.65 -43.20 19.88
C GLU A 303 7.17 -43.34 20.03
N ASN A 304 7.69 -43.29 21.28
CA ASN A 304 9.12 -43.26 21.58
C ASN A 304 9.89 -42.16 20.84
N GLY A 305 9.20 -41.05 20.50
CA GLY A 305 9.75 -39.96 19.76
C GLY A 305 10.71 -39.07 20.56
N SER A 306 11.48 -38.26 19.85
CA SER A 306 12.43 -37.35 20.45
C SER A 306 11.96 -35.89 20.29
N ILE A 307 12.24 -35.08 21.30
CA ILE A 307 11.91 -33.67 21.38
C ILE A 307 13.19 -32.94 21.73
N ARG A 308 13.44 -31.82 21.09
CA ARG A 308 14.58 -30.94 21.39
C ARG A 308 14.11 -29.51 21.56
N LEU A 309 14.53 -28.87 22.65
CA LEU A 309 14.40 -27.46 22.88
C LEU A 309 15.79 -26.83 22.81
N ASN A 310 15.98 -25.88 21.94
CA ASN A 310 17.24 -25.15 21.81
C ASN A 310 16.98 -23.65 21.93
N PHE A 311 17.72 -22.97 22.81
CA PHE A 311 17.70 -21.52 22.91
C PHE A 311 19.12 -20.98 22.75
N SER A 312 19.28 -20.09 21.79
CA SER A 312 20.57 -19.49 21.45
C SER A 312 20.43 -18.00 21.13
N THR A 313 21.55 -17.30 21.15
CA THR A 313 21.62 -15.90 20.74
C THR A 313 22.69 -15.69 19.67
N ASN A 314 22.35 -14.85 18.69
CA ASN A 314 23.31 -14.36 17.70
C ASN A 314 23.26 -12.83 17.68
N GLY A 315 24.13 -12.23 18.50
CA GLY A 315 24.11 -10.77 18.72
C GLY A 315 22.83 -10.33 19.43
N LYS A 316 21.99 -9.52 18.74
CA LYS A 316 20.73 -9.04 19.29
C LYS A 316 19.56 -10.02 19.13
N LEU A 317 19.67 -10.95 18.19
CA LEU A 317 18.61 -11.89 17.87
C LEU A 317 18.65 -13.07 18.85
N LYS A 318 17.57 -13.33 19.53
CA LYS A 318 17.36 -14.46 20.42
C LYS A 318 16.47 -15.46 19.70
N THR A 319 16.92 -16.70 19.59
CA THR A 319 16.22 -17.76 18.86
C THR A 319 15.91 -18.92 19.78
N LEU A 320 14.60 -19.22 19.93
CA LEU A 320 14.12 -20.42 20.58
C LEU A 320 13.59 -21.36 19.49
N SER A 321 14.07 -22.60 19.47
CA SER A 321 13.49 -23.65 18.63
C SER A 321 13.01 -24.83 19.45
N VAL A 322 11.85 -25.38 19.05
CA VAL A 322 11.32 -26.63 19.59
C VAL A 322 11.08 -27.56 18.40
N TRP A 323 11.81 -28.63 18.37
CA TRP A 323 11.75 -29.67 17.36
C TRP A 323 11.21 -30.97 17.96
N ASN A 324 10.39 -31.69 17.21
CA ASN A 324 9.94 -33.02 17.60
C ASN A 324 9.68 -33.93 16.39
N THR A 325 9.86 -35.24 16.60
CA THR A 325 9.45 -36.27 15.64
C THR A 325 7.93 -36.30 15.52
N VAL A 326 7.41 -36.65 14.36
CA VAL A 326 5.98 -36.90 14.09
C VAL A 326 5.83 -38.12 13.21
N ASP A 327 4.63 -38.76 13.21
CA ASP A 327 4.40 -39.93 12.36
C ASP A 327 4.43 -39.56 10.88
N GLU A 328 3.71 -38.52 10.51
CA GLU A 328 3.63 -37.98 9.14
C GLU A 328 3.14 -36.53 9.14
N ILE A 329 3.78 -35.68 8.38
CA ILE A 329 3.37 -34.29 8.17
C ILE A 329 3.81 -33.81 6.78
N GLU A 330 3.14 -32.82 6.22
CA GLU A 330 3.55 -32.20 4.96
C GLU A 330 4.92 -31.54 5.08
N THR A 331 5.73 -31.64 4.04
CA THR A 331 7.05 -30.97 3.99
C THR A 331 6.90 -29.52 3.57
N GLY A 332 7.77 -28.66 4.09
CA GLY A 332 7.81 -27.23 3.77
C GLY A 332 7.40 -26.34 4.92
N LYS A 333 6.87 -25.15 4.59
CA LYS A 333 6.37 -24.18 5.58
C LYS A 333 4.97 -24.56 6.00
N LEU A 334 4.73 -24.55 7.31
CA LEU A 334 3.50 -24.99 7.94
C LEU A 334 2.88 -23.86 8.79
N ASP A 335 2.98 -22.60 8.31
CA ASP A 335 2.56 -21.42 9.09
C ASP A 335 1.04 -21.42 9.37
N TYR A 336 0.24 -22.15 8.60
CA TYR A 336 -1.19 -22.38 8.85
C TYR A 336 -1.50 -23.10 10.17
N LEU A 337 -0.51 -23.77 10.78
CA LEU A 337 -0.66 -24.40 12.10
C LEU A 337 -0.91 -23.39 13.23
N PHE A 338 -0.60 -22.10 13.01
CA PHE A 338 -0.87 -21.03 13.96
C PHE A 338 -2.30 -20.46 13.83
N GLU A 339 -3.06 -20.86 12.81
CA GLU A 339 -4.46 -20.45 12.68
C GLU A 339 -5.31 -20.97 13.85
N ARG A 340 -6.25 -20.13 14.30
CA ARG A 340 -7.15 -20.49 15.42
C ARG A 340 -8.03 -21.67 15.04
N PHE A 341 -8.14 -22.66 15.93
CA PHE A 341 -8.92 -23.87 15.74
C PHE A 341 -8.43 -24.81 14.64
N TYR A 342 -7.30 -24.50 14.02
CA TYR A 342 -6.73 -25.37 13.00
C TYR A 342 -6.16 -26.66 13.60
N ARG A 343 -6.39 -27.78 12.92
CA ARG A 343 -5.88 -29.13 13.27
C ARG A 343 -5.68 -29.94 12.01
N ILE A 344 -4.55 -30.61 11.89
CA ILE A 344 -4.23 -31.49 10.77
C ILE A 344 -5.23 -32.65 10.68
N ASP A 345 -5.63 -33.23 11.82
CA ASP A 345 -6.48 -34.41 11.87
C ASP A 345 -7.79 -34.14 12.64
N LYS A 346 -8.91 -34.08 11.92
CA LYS A 346 -10.26 -33.92 12.49
C LYS A 346 -10.80 -35.23 13.10
N SER A 347 -10.26 -36.41 12.72
CA SER A 347 -10.76 -37.73 13.09
C SER A 347 -10.23 -38.28 14.44
N ARG A 348 -9.05 -37.82 14.90
CA ARG A 348 -8.43 -38.21 16.19
C ARG A 348 -8.96 -37.41 17.39
N ASN A 349 -10.17 -36.89 17.32
CA ASN A 349 -10.74 -35.90 18.24
C ASN A 349 -10.85 -36.36 19.73
N SER A 350 -10.91 -37.63 20.02
CA SER A 350 -11.17 -38.11 21.38
C SER A 350 -9.92 -38.46 22.19
N LYS A 351 -8.86 -38.92 21.56
CA LYS A 351 -7.65 -39.41 22.28
C LYS A 351 -6.61 -38.33 22.59
N THR A 352 -6.43 -37.31 21.74
CA THR A 352 -5.36 -36.30 21.91
C THR A 352 -5.80 -34.95 22.50
N GLY A 353 -7.12 -34.70 22.66
CA GLY A 353 -7.68 -33.66 23.54
C GLY A 353 -7.31 -32.18 23.28
N GLY A 354 -6.90 -31.78 22.07
CA GLY A 354 -6.53 -30.37 21.78
C GLY A 354 -7.62 -29.61 21.03
N PHE A 355 -7.75 -28.30 21.30
CA PHE A 355 -8.74 -27.40 20.66
C PHE A 355 -8.20 -26.66 19.46
N GLY A 356 -6.90 -26.79 19.11
CA GLY A 356 -6.26 -26.03 18.05
C GLY A 356 -6.02 -24.56 18.40
N ILE A 357 -5.87 -24.23 19.69
CA ILE A 357 -5.69 -22.85 20.15
C ILE A 357 -4.26 -22.61 20.66
N GLY A 358 -3.54 -23.65 21.08
CA GLY A 358 -2.23 -23.48 21.71
C GLY A 358 -1.21 -22.72 20.85
N LEU A 359 -1.07 -23.09 19.57
CA LEU A 359 -0.13 -22.45 18.66
C LEU A 359 -0.55 -21.02 18.28
N SER A 360 -1.85 -20.73 18.19
CA SER A 360 -2.30 -19.35 17.98
C SER A 360 -2.02 -18.44 19.17
N VAL A 361 -2.05 -18.97 20.41
CA VAL A 361 -1.58 -18.25 21.61
C VAL A 361 -0.07 -17.98 21.52
N VAL A 362 0.73 -18.95 21.12
CA VAL A 362 2.17 -18.76 20.87
C VAL A 362 2.42 -17.63 19.88
N GLN A 363 1.71 -17.63 18.75
CA GLN A 363 1.84 -16.58 17.73
C GLN A 363 1.55 -15.19 18.29
N VAL A 364 0.47 -15.05 19.05
CA VAL A 364 0.07 -13.76 19.65
C VAL A 364 1.10 -13.29 20.69
N ILE A 365 1.63 -14.18 21.52
CA ILE A 365 2.70 -13.84 22.47
C ILE A 365 3.95 -13.34 21.72
N VAL A 366 4.38 -14.05 20.68
CA VAL A 366 5.55 -13.67 19.89
C VAL A 366 5.35 -12.31 19.20
N GLN A 367 4.19 -12.07 18.62
CA GLN A 367 3.83 -10.79 18.00
C GLN A 367 3.82 -9.64 19.01
N ALA A 368 3.30 -9.86 20.22
CA ALA A 368 3.30 -8.87 21.30
C ALA A 368 4.72 -8.49 21.78
N HIS A 369 5.69 -9.35 21.53
CA HIS A 369 7.11 -9.11 21.76
C HIS A 369 7.87 -8.63 20.51
N ASN A 370 7.15 -8.24 19.43
CA ASN A 370 7.71 -7.84 18.13
C ASN A 370 8.58 -8.93 17.48
N GLY A 371 8.36 -10.19 17.85
CA GLY A 371 9.07 -11.34 17.34
C GLY A 371 8.40 -11.97 16.11
N LYS A 372 9.01 -13.03 15.62
CA LYS A 372 8.48 -13.85 14.53
C LYS A 372 8.50 -15.32 14.92
N VAL A 373 7.42 -16.04 14.61
CA VAL A 373 7.33 -17.51 14.75
C VAL A 373 7.11 -18.14 13.38
N THR A 374 7.73 -19.31 13.17
CA THR A 374 7.59 -20.11 11.95
C THR A 374 7.52 -21.59 12.33
N ALA A 375 6.83 -22.37 11.50
CA ALA A 375 6.80 -23.83 11.60
C ALA A 375 7.28 -24.43 10.28
N LYS A 376 8.14 -25.45 10.34
CA LYS A 376 8.70 -26.09 9.15
C LYS A 376 8.90 -27.59 9.39
N SER A 377 8.64 -28.38 8.37
CA SER A 377 9.09 -29.76 8.29
C SER A 377 9.97 -29.94 7.05
N GLU A 378 11.14 -30.58 7.22
CA GLU A 378 12.07 -30.84 6.11
C GLU A 378 11.91 -32.24 5.52
N ASP A 379 11.57 -33.20 6.36
CA ASP A 379 11.59 -34.64 6.05
C ASP A 379 10.21 -35.32 6.08
N GLY A 380 9.16 -34.58 6.45
CA GLY A 380 7.81 -35.11 6.63
C GLY A 380 7.65 -36.03 7.86
N LYS A 381 8.71 -36.18 8.69
CA LYS A 381 8.74 -37.02 9.90
C LYS A 381 9.15 -36.26 11.14
N SER A 382 9.40 -34.98 11.02
CA SER A 382 9.72 -34.08 12.10
C SER A 382 9.12 -32.69 11.84
N ILE A 383 8.92 -31.92 12.90
CA ILE A 383 8.51 -30.53 12.81
C ILE A 383 9.37 -29.68 13.72
N GLU A 384 9.72 -28.48 13.26
CA GLU A 384 10.42 -27.47 14.04
C GLU A 384 9.63 -26.17 14.09
N PHE A 385 9.42 -25.70 15.31
CA PHE A 385 8.88 -24.37 15.60
C PHE A 385 10.04 -23.46 15.97
N THR A 386 10.25 -22.39 15.20
CA THR A 386 11.34 -21.43 15.44
C THR A 386 10.77 -20.07 15.79
N ILE A 387 11.16 -19.53 16.94
CA ILE A 387 10.78 -18.23 17.47
C ILE A 387 12.00 -17.32 17.46
N SER A 388 11.87 -16.13 16.90
CA SER A 388 12.88 -15.07 16.91
C SER A 388 12.36 -13.89 17.69
N LEU A 389 13.07 -13.48 18.73
CA LEU A 389 12.74 -12.37 19.63
C LEU A 389 13.80 -11.26 19.54
#